data_c7682413d2f918be83b15becbd704b8e
#
_entry.id   c7682413d2f918be83b15becbd704b8e
#
_cell.length_a   1.000
_cell.length_b   1.000
_cell.length_c   1.000
_cell.angle_alpha   90.00
_cell.angle_beta   90.00
_cell.angle_gamma   90.00
#
_symmetry.space_group_name_H-M   'P 1'
#
loop_
_entity.id
_entity.type
_entity.pdbx_description
1 polymer ?
#
loop_
_entity_poly.entity_id
_entity_poly.type
_entity_poly.pdbx_seq_one_letter_code
_entity_poly.pdbx_strand_id
1 'polypeptide(L)'
;MFAVGVDVANGRSMVAVLDGMRNIVAKPFEVVHTAQGFAALVEKLRQLDGEVRIVMEHTGRYYESFAMRMHRAGFFVSAVNPLLIKNYQGSISVRKVKTDKADAQKIAQFALDKWTILPHYTPMDTIRYNLKTLHRQFQLASKTKTALSNNLIALLEQSYPGANRYFDSPVRADGRQKWVDFVDTFWHVDCVARSSEHAFVERYRKWCKRHGYIFSEQKAIQLHADARQKFPLVPRSDTCKLLVREAVSQLNAI
;
A
#
# COMPACT_ATOMS: atom_id res chain seq x y z
N MET A 1 19.50 -20.31 -29.77
CA MET A 1 18.92 -19.85 -28.45
C MET A 1 19.11 -18.36 -28.33
N PHE A 2 18.03 -17.65 -27.94
CA PHE A 2 17.99 -16.22 -27.83
C PHE A 2 17.41 -15.81 -26.48
N ALA A 3 18.13 -14.96 -25.74
CA ALA A 3 17.66 -14.39 -24.49
C ALA A 3 17.14 -12.98 -24.71
N VAL A 4 15.91 -12.75 -24.29
CA VAL A 4 15.23 -11.46 -24.34
C VAL A 4 15.12 -10.92 -22.93
N GLY A 5 15.92 -9.93 -22.60
CA GLY A 5 15.84 -9.21 -21.32
C GLY A 5 14.89 -8.03 -21.43
N VAL A 6 13.98 -7.93 -20.47
CA VAL A 6 12.96 -6.88 -20.45
C VAL A 6 13.02 -6.12 -19.12
N ASP A 7 13.33 -4.85 -19.19
CA ASP A 7 13.15 -3.90 -18.09
C ASP A 7 11.78 -3.24 -18.23
N VAL A 8 10.88 -3.59 -17.30
CA VAL A 8 9.47 -3.23 -17.40
C VAL A 8 9.15 -1.97 -16.58
N ALA A 9 8.63 -0.94 -17.26
CA ALA A 9 8.12 0.28 -16.64
C ALA A 9 6.62 0.48 -16.88
N ASN A 10 6.07 1.55 -16.35
CA ASN A 10 4.67 1.91 -16.56
C ASN A 10 4.43 2.34 -18.03
N GLY A 11 3.60 1.61 -18.74
CA GLY A 11 3.19 1.92 -20.12
C GLY A 11 4.24 1.64 -21.19
N ARG A 12 5.46 1.25 -20.83
CA ARG A 12 6.55 0.93 -21.77
C ARG A 12 7.56 -0.02 -21.15
N SER A 13 8.35 -0.69 -21.97
CA SER A 13 9.45 -1.55 -21.53
C SER A 13 10.65 -1.37 -22.43
N MET A 14 11.85 -1.48 -21.88
CA MET A 14 13.08 -1.58 -22.66
C MET A 14 13.39 -3.05 -22.89
N VAL A 15 13.66 -3.43 -24.14
CA VAL A 15 13.90 -4.80 -24.55
C VAL A 15 15.27 -4.92 -25.20
N ALA A 16 16.05 -5.91 -24.78
CA ALA A 16 17.33 -6.28 -25.39
C ALA A 16 17.31 -7.75 -25.79
N VAL A 17 17.93 -8.09 -26.92
CA VAL A 17 18.01 -9.47 -27.44
C VAL A 17 19.47 -9.85 -27.63
N LEU A 18 19.86 -10.95 -26.97
CA LEU A 18 21.20 -11.54 -27.09
C LEU A 18 21.10 -12.97 -27.67
N ASP A 19 22.09 -13.37 -28.47
CA ASP A 19 22.26 -14.75 -28.88
C ASP A 19 23.01 -15.60 -27.81
N GLY A 20 23.13 -16.89 -28.04
CA GLY A 20 23.82 -17.80 -27.13
C GLY A 20 25.30 -17.52 -26.91
N MET A 21 25.93 -16.73 -27.79
CA MET A 21 27.32 -16.26 -27.68
C MET A 21 27.41 -14.89 -27.05
N ARG A 22 26.30 -14.34 -26.54
CA ARG A 22 26.15 -12.99 -25.93
C ARG A 22 26.31 -11.83 -26.91
N ASN A 23 26.25 -12.09 -28.23
CA ASN A 23 26.21 -11.00 -29.19
C ASN A 23 24.86 -10.29 -29.14
N ILE A 24 24.88 -8.98 -29.38
CA ILE A 24 23.66 -8.17 -29.46
C ILE A 24 22.99 -8.44 -30.82
N VAL A 25 21.89 -9.19 -30.80
CA VAL A 25 21.07 -9.46 -32.00
C VAL A 25 20.24 -8.24 -32.38
N ALA A 26 19.71 -7.52 -31.37
CA ALA A 26 19.04 -6.25 -31.55
C ALA A 26 19.50 -5.26 -30.47
N LYS A 27 19.92 -4.05 -30.89
CA LYS A 27 20.20 -2.96 -29.94
C LYS A 27 18.97 -2.73 -29.06
N PRO A 28 19.14 -2.38 -27.76
CA PRO A 28 18.02 -2.14 -26.89
C PRO A 28 17.02 -1.15 -27.47
N PHE A 29 15.75 -1.53 -27.51
CA PHE A 29 14.65 -0.75 -28.06
C PHE A 29 13.46 -0.68 -27.12
N GLU A 30 12.69 0.37 -27.24
CA GLU A 30 11.49 0.57 -26.44
C GLU A 30 10.29 -0.16 -27.06
N VAL A 31 9.46 -0.76 -26.20
CA VAL A 31 8.17 -1.36 -26.55
C VAL A 31 7.09 -0.64 -25.76
N VAL A 32 6.22 0.09 -26.45
CA VAL A 32 5.06 0.73 -25.83
C VAL A 32 3.98 -0.32 -25.54
N HIS A 33 3.36 -0.26 -24.37
CA HIS A 33 2.35 -1.23 -23.93
C HIS A 33 0.99 -1.02 -24.62
N THR A 34 0.98 -1.02 -25.93
CA THR A 34 -0.20 -0.99 -26.78
C THR A 34 -0.37 -2.33 -27.50
N ALA A 35 -1.57 -2.56 -28.05
CA ALA A 35 -1.79 -3.77 -28.86
C ALA A 35 -0.81 -3.86 -30.04
N GLN A 36 -0.57 -2.72 -30.72
CA GLN A 36 0.36 -2.61 -31.84
C GLN A 36 1.81 -2.82 -31.41
N GLY A 37 2.25 -2.24 -30.29
CA GLY A 37 3.62 -2.40 -29.76
C GLY A 37 3.94 -3.85 -29.40
N PHE A 38 2.99 -4.54 -28.76
CA PHE A 38 3.14 -5.97 -28.46
C PHE A 38 3.11 -6.84 -29.73
N ALA A 39 2.25 -6.53 -30.71
CA ALA A 39 2.21 -7.27 -31.97
C ALA A 39 3.55 -7.13 -32.72
N ALA A 40 4.10 -5.93 -32.82
CA ALA A 40 5.40 -5.68 -33.42
C ALA A 40 6.54 -6.44 -32.71
N LEU A 41 6.51 -6.51 -31.37
CA LEU A 41 7.47 -7.30 -30.60
C LEU A 41 7.35 -8.78 -30.93
N VAL A 42 6.14 -9.34 -30.89
CA VAL A 42 5.88 -10.75 -31.22
C VAL A 42 6.39 -11.10 -32.62
N GLU A 43 6.08 -10.28 -33.61
CA GLU A 43 6.54 -10.44 -34.99
C GLU A 43 8.07 -10.49 -35.05
N LYS A 44 8.73 -9.52 -34.44
CA LYS A 44 10.19 -9.44 -34.38
C LYS A 44 10.85 -10.65 -33.71
N LEU A 45 10.25 -11.15 -32.62
CA LEU A 45 10.79 -12.31 -31.91
C LEU A 45 10.56 -13.63 -32.66
N ARG A 46 9.47 -13.75 -33.44
CA ARG A 46 9.19 -14.93 -34.28
C ARG A 46 10.15 -15.06 -35.46
N GLN A 47 10.80 -13.97 -35.89
CA GLN A 47 11.81 -14.00 -36.95
C GLN A 47 13.16 -14.60 -36.48
N LEU A 48 13.32 -14.84 -35.18
CA LEU A 48 14.53 -15.45 -34.64
C LEU A 48 14.49 -16.96 -34.85
N ASP A 49 15.52 -17.51 -35.51
CA ASP A 49 15.64 -18.95 -35.76
C ASP A 49 16.22 -19.69 -34.56
N GLY A 50 15.35 -20.09 -33.64
CA GLY A 50 15.71 -20.85 -32.46
C GLY A 50 14.87 -20.57 -31.22
N GLU A 51 15.21 -21.24 -30.12
CA GLU A 51 14.49 -21.09 -28.86
C GLU A 51 14.67 -19.66 -28.27
N VAL A 52 13.55 -19.02 -27.98
CA VAL A 52 13.50 -17.66 -27.40
C VAL A 52 12.97 -17.74 -25.97
N ARG A 53 13.73 -17.22 -25.00
CA ARG A 53 13.30 -17.06 -23.62
C ARG A 53 13.28 -15.59 -23.23
N ILE A 54 12.12 -15.16 -22.75
CA ILE A 54 11.87 -13.77 -22.32
C ILE A 54 11.98 -13.73 -20.81
N VAL A 55 12.87 -12.89 -20.29
CA VAL A 55 13.12 -12.76 -18.85
C VAL A 55 12.91 -11.33 -18.42
N MET A 56 12.24 -11.13 -17.30
CA MET A 56 11.98 -9.83 -16.68
C MET A 56 11.98 -9.93 -15.16
N GLU A 57 12.13 -8.79 -14.50
CA GLU A 57 11.95 -8.71 -13.04
C GLU A 57 10.46 -8.69 -12.67
N HIS A 58 10.06 -9.47 -11.64
CA HIS A 58 8.68 -9.44 -11.13
C HIS A 58 8.45 -8.28 -10.14
N THR A 59 8.75 -7.04 -10.54
CA THR A 59 8.52 -5.84 -9.74
C THR A 59 7.15 -5.23 -9.98
N GLY A 60 6.42 -4.94 -8.91
CA GLY A 60 5.15 -4.24 -9.01
C GLY A 60 4.06 -5.00 -9.76
N ARG A 61 3.28 -4.28 -10.58
CA ARG A 61 2.15 -4.83 -11.37
C ARG A 61 2.42 -4.82 -12.87
N TYR A 62 3.39 -4.06 -13.32
CA TYR A 62 3.56 -3.76 -14.75
C TYR A 62 4.06 -4.97 -15.54
N TYR A 63 4.86 -5.84 -14.91
CA TYR A 63 5.37 -7.05 -15.57
C TYR A 63 4.26 -8.07 -15.90
N GLU A 64 3.18 -8.15 -15.09
CA GLU A 64 2.13 -9.17 -15.25
C GLU A 64 1.44 -9.08 -16.62
N SER A 65 1.14 -7.87 -17.09
CA SER A 65 0.52 -7.67 -18.41
C SER A 65 1.45 -8.02 -19.55
N PHE A 66 2.73 -7.68 -19.45
CA PHE A 66 3.74 -8.00 -20.44
C PHE A 66 3.97 -9.52 -20.48
N ALA A 67 4.22 -10.15 -19.32
CA ALA A 67 4.45 -11.58 -19.20
C ALA A 67 3.28 -12.40 -19.75
N MET A 68 2.04 -12.04 -19.38
CA MET A 68 0.84 -12.73 -19.86
C MET A 68 0.69 -12.63 -21.39
N ARG A 69 0.95 -11.47 -22.00
CA ARG A 69 0.85 -11.30 -23.45
C ARG A 69 1.89 -12.14 -24.18
N MET A 70 3.13 -12.15 -23.74
CA MET A 70 4.20 -12.95 -24.34
C MET A 70 3.97 -14.46 -24.13
N HIS A 71 3.49 -14.85 -22.95
CA HIS A 71 3.09 -16.25 -22.68
C HIS A 71 1.95 -16.71 -23.61
N ARG A 72 0.89 -15.88 -23.80
CA ARG A 72 -0.21 -16.17 -24.74
C ARG A 72 0.24 -16.21 -26.19
N ALA A 73 1.31 -15.50 -26.54
CA ALA A 73 1.91 -15.56 -27.88
C ALA A 73 2.78 -16.84 -28.09
N GLY A 74 2.91 -17.68 -27.07
CA GLY A 74 3.59 -18.97 -27.13
C GLY A 74 5.08 -18.92 -26.76
N PHE A 75 5.60 -17.81 -26.25
CA PHE A 75 6.99 -17.72 -25.81
C PHE A 75 7.19 -18.31 -24.40
N PHE A 76 8.39 -18.85 -24.19
CA PHE A 76 8.85 -19.12 -22.83
C PHE A 76 9.08 -17.78 -22.12
N VAL A 77 8.40 -17.57 -21.00
CA VAL A 77 8.52 -16.36 -20.18
C VAL A 77 8.97 -16.74 -18.78
N SER A 78 9.87 -15.95 -18.21
CA SER A 78 10.32 -16.08 -16.84
C SER A 78 10.27 -14.71 -16.14
N ALA A 79 9.56 -14.64 -15.04
CA ALA A 79 9.52 -13.47 -14.16
C ALA A 79 10.32 -13.80 -12.89
N VAL A 80 11.47 -13.18 -12.72
CA VAL A 80 12.44 -13.53 -11.66
C VAL A 80 12.45 -12.50 -10.54
N ASN A 81 12.90 -12.94 -9.36
CA ASN A 81 13.06 -12.05 -8.22
C ASN A 81 14.13 -10.99 -8.53
N PRO A 82 13.83 -9.68 -8.35
CA PRO A 82 14.77 -8.58 -8.57
C PRO A 82 16.10 -8.73 -7.81
N LEU A 83 16.08 -9.35 -6.64
CA LEU A 83 17.29 -9.61 -5.85
C LEU A 83 18.27 -10.53 -6.58
N LEU A 84 17.77 -11.48 -7.38
CA LEU A 84 18.63 -12.39 -8.16
C LEU A 84 19.38 -11.64 -9.25
N ILE A 85 18.68 -10.72 -9.96
CA ILE A 85 19.30 -9.88 -10.99
C ILE A 85 20.24 -8.86 -10.37
N LYS A 86 19.85 -8.25 -9.24
CA LYS A 86 20.70 -7.30 -8.51
C LYS A 86 21.99 -7.95 -8.02
N ASN A 87 21.92 -9.14 -7.45
CA ASN A 87 23.10 -9.87 -6.97
C ASN A 87 24.01 -10.29 -8.13
N TYR A 88 23.42 -10.72 -9.25
CA TYR A 88 24.14 -11.03 -10.47
C TYR A 88 24.88 -9.80 -11.03
N GLN A 89 24.25 -8.63 -11.01
CA GLN A 89 24.88 -7.36 -11.46
C GLN A 89 26.10 -6.96 -10.62
N GLY A 90 26.09 -7.24 -9.33
CA GLY A 90 27.21 -6.95 -8.43
C GLY A 90 28.51 -7.69 -8.75
N SER A 91 28.41 -8.83 -9.47
CA SER A 91 29.55 -9.67 -9.84
C SER A 91 30.17 -9.33 -11.21
N ILE A 92 29.52 -8.51 -12.05
CA ILE A 92 29.94 -8.33 -13.46
C ILE A 92 30.49 -6.93 -13.77
N SER A 93 30.13 -5.89 -13.02
CA SER A 93 30.49 -4.50 -13.38
C SER A 93 31.03 -3.68 -12.25
N VAL A 94 32.26 -3.14 -12.45
CA VAL A 94 32.90 -2.17 -11.57
C VAL A 94 32.30 -0.75 -11.72
N ARG A 95 31.67 -0.45 -12.86
CA ARG A 95 31.00 0.84 -13.12
C ARG A 95 29.49 0.70 -13.16
N LYS A 96 28.79 1.35 -12.23
CA LYS A 96 27.31 1.41 -12.18
C LYS A 96 26.77 2.45 -13.16
N VAL A 97 26.68 2.11 -14.44
CA VAL A 97 25.89 2.90 -15.39
C VAL A 97 24.44 2.40 -15.32
N LYS A 98 23.58 3.15 -14.67
CA LYS A 98 22.16 2.83 -14.56
C LYS A 98 21.39 3.50 -15.70
N THR A 99 21.03 2.70 -16.71
CA THR A 99 20.09 3.09 -17.78
C THR A 99 19.20 1.90 -18.09
N ASP A 100 17.95 2.14 -18.46
CA ASP A 100 16.98 1.08 -18.82
C ASP A 100 17.55 0.16 -19.92
N LYS A 101 18.33 0.69 -20.85
CA LYS A 101 19.01 -0.06 -21.90
C LYS A 101 20.04 -1.04 -21.33
N ALA A 102 20.86 -0.58 -20.38
CA ALA A 102 21.85 -1.42 -19.72
C ALA A 102 21.17 -2.47 -18.82
N ASP A 103 20.08 -2.11 -18.19
CA ASP A 103 19.35 -3.03 -17.31
C ASP A 103 18.66 -4.13 -18.13
N ALA A 104 18.04 -3.83 -19.27
CA ALA A 104 17.51 -4.84 -20.20
C ALA A 104 18.60 -5.80 -20.73
N GLN A 105 19.79 -5.29 -21.08
CA GLN A 105 20.91 -6.13 -21.51
C GLN A 105 21.41 -7.05 -20.38
N LYS A 106 21.50 -6.57 -19.16
CA LYS A 106 21.93 -7.37 -18.00
C LYS A 106 20.91 -8.46 -17.69
N ILE A 107 19.61 -8.18 -17.81
CA ILE A 107 18.56 -9.18 -17.68
C ILE A 107 18.72 -10.28 -18.76
N ALA A 108 19.02 -9.90 -20.00
CA ALA A 108 19.29 -10.87 -21.07
C ALA A 108 20.53 -11.71 -20.80
N GLN A 109 21.63 -11.12 -20.29
CA GLN A 109 22.84 -11.86 -19.88
C GLN A 109 22.54 -12.84 -18.74
N PHE A 110 21.82 -12.40 -17.72
CA PHE A 110 21.34 -13.27 -16.63
C PHE A 110 20.52 -14.44 -17.17
N ALA A 111 19.66 -14.20 -18.15
CA ALA A 111 18.85 -15.23 -18.77
C ALA A 111 19.70 -16.30 -19.47
N LEU A 112 20.78 -15.93 -20.15
CA LEU A 112 21.71 -16.88 -20.77
C LEU A 112 22.43 -17.73 -19.73
N ASP A 113 22.95 -17.11 -18.67
CA ASP A 113 23.70 -17.82 -17.63
C ASP A 113 22.82 -18.75 -16.77
N LYS A 114 21.55 -18.45 -16.66
CA LYS A 114 20.59 -19.23 -15.88
C LYS A 114 19.61 -20.02 -16.75
N TRP A 115 19.90 -20.18 -18.03
CA TRP A 115 19.00 -20.74 -19.04
C TRP A 115 18.25 -21.99 -18.61
N THR A 116 18.94 -22.96 -18.04
CA THR A 116 18.37 -24.26 -17.66
C THR A 116 17.53 -24.23 -16.39
N ILE A 117 17.70 -23.21 -15.55
CA ILE A 117 17.05 -23.12 -14.23
C ILE A 117 16.03 -21.97 -14.13
N LEU A 118 15.76 -21.28 -15.25
CA LEU A 118 14.75 -20.22 -15.29
C LEU A 118 13.36 -20.79 -14.96
N PRO A 119 12.66 -20.25 -13.96
CA PRO A 119 11.29 -20.66 -13.66
C PRO A 119 10.36 -20.24 -14.79
N HIS A 120 9.48 -21.15 -15.20
CA HIS A 120 8.45 -20.81 -16.19
C HIS A 120 7.36 -19.95 -15.57
N TYR A 121 7.02 -18.84 -16.23
CA TYR A 121 5.89 -17.99 -15.81
C TYR A 121 4.57 -18.74 -15.96
N THR A 122 3.84 -18.86 -14.88
CA THR A 122 2.47 -19.39 -14.88
C THR A 122 1.50 -18.26 -14.62
N PRO A 123 0.57 -17.97 -15.56
CA PRO A 123 -0.46 -16.98 -15.32
C PRO A 123 -1.26 -17.30 -14.06
N MET A 124 -1.49 -16.30 -13.23
CA MET A 124 -2.36 -16.45 -12.07
C MET A 124 -3.81 -16.61 -12.56
N ASP A 125 -4.53 -17.59 -12.02
CA ASP A 125 -5.95 -17.74 -12.30
C ASP A 125 -6.76 -16.52 -11.76
N THR A 126 -7.93 -16.31 -12.35
CA THR A 126 -8.77 -15.14 -12.05
C THR A 126 -9.19 -15.08 -10.57
N ILE A 127 -9.44 -16.23 -9.94
CA ILE A 127 -9.86 -16.29 -8.53
C ILE A 127 -8.73 -15.81 -7.63
N ARG A 128 -7.51 -16.34 -7.82
CA ARG A 128 -6.33 -15.93 -7.05
C ARG A 128 -5.98 -14.46 -7.29
N TYR A 129 -6.10 -13.99 -8.54
CA TYR A 129 -5.89 -12.58 -8.86
C TYR A 129 -6.86 -11.67 -8.11
N ASN A 130 -8.15 -12.02 -8.12
CA ASN A 130 -9.20 -11.27 -7.41
C ASN A 130 -8.96 -11.28 -5.90
N LEU A 131 -8.65 -12.45 -5.31
CA LEU A 131 -8.34 -12.56 -3.88
C LEU A 131 -7.14 -11.71 -3.49
N LYS A 132 -6.06 -11.74 -4.28
CA LYS A 132 -4.87 -10.91 -4.05
C LYS A 132 -5.20 -9.42 -4.14
N THR A 133 -6.07 -9.03 -5.07
CA THR A 133 -6.50 -7.63 -5.23
C THR A 133 -7.37 -7.19 -4.05
N LEU A 134 -8.36 -7.99 -3.64
CA LEU A 134 -9.20 -7.73 -2.47
C LEU A 134 -8.36 -7.64 -1.19
N HIS A 135 -7.40 -8.55 -1.00
CA HIS A 135 -6.49 -8.49 0.14
C HIS A 135 -5.69 -7.19 0.17
N ARG A 136 -5.17 -6.73 -0.98
CA ARG A 136 -4.46 -5.44 -1.06
C ARG A 136 -5.36 -4.25 -0.69
N GLN A 137 -6.62 -4.25 -1.14
CA GLN A 137 -7.59 -3.21 -0.77
C GLN A 137 -7.90 -3.24 0.73
N PHE A 138 -8.11 -4.43 1.30
CA PHE A 138 -8.29 -4.60 2.74
C PHE A 138 -7.09 -4.09 3.54
N GLN A 139 -5.87 -4.43 3.13
CA GLN A 139 -4.65 -3.93 3.76
C GLN A 139 -4.52 -2.41 3.68
N LEU A 140 -4.87 -1.81 2.54
CA LEU A 140 -4.87 -0.36 2.38
C LEU A 140 -5.87 0.29 3.36
N ALA A 141 -7.12 -0.16 3.37
CA ALA A 141 -8.15 0.34 4.28
C ALA A 141 -7.73 0.22 5.76
N SER A 142 -7.19 -0.95 6.15
CA SER A 142 -6.72 -1.19 7.52
C SER A 142 -5.57 -0.25 7.92
N LYS A 143 -4.59 -0.05 7.04
CA LYS A 143 -3.49 0.90 7.28
C LYS A 143 -3.96 2.34 7.38
N THR A 144 -4.88 2.74 6.50
CA THR A 144 -5.47 4.08 6.53
C THR A 144 -6.25 4.31 7.83
N LYS A 145 -7.07 3.35 8.24
CA LYS A 145 -7.79 3.42 9.53
C LYS A 145 -6.84 3.59 10.71
N THR A 146 -5.76 2.81 10.75
CA THR A 146 -4.74 2.92 11.80
C THR A 146 -4.07 4.30 11.80
N ALA A 147 -3.71 4.82 10.62
CA ALA A 147 -3.09 6.14 10.49
C ALA A 147 -4.02 7.25 10.97
N LEU A 148 -5.30 7.22 10.59
CA LEU A 148 -6.31 8.19 11.03
C LEU A 148 -6.57 8.11 12.54
N SER A 149 -6.63 6.90 13.10
CA SER A 149 -6.75 6.71 14.56
C SER A 149 -5.56 7.30 15.30
N ASN A 150 -4.35 7.04 14.84
CA ASN A 150 -3.12 7.60 15.45
C ASN A 150 -3.08 9.13 15.34
N ASN A 151 -3.54 9.69 14.21
CA ASN A 151 -3.64 11.14 14.06
C ASN A 151 -4.63 11.75 15.08
N LEU A 152 -5.81 11.17 15.25
CA LEU A 152 -6.78 11.62 16.25
C LEU A 152 -6.18 11.52 17.66
N ILE A 153 -5.51 10.41 18.00
CA ILE A 153 -4.86 10.24 19.31
C ILE A 153 -3.80 11.33 19.53
N ALA A 154 -2.98 11.64 18.51
CA ALA A 154 -1.97 12.70 18.61
C ALA A 154 -2.56 14.09 18.87
N LEU A 155 -3.71 14.42 18.27
CA LEU A 155 -4.45 15.65 18.55
C LEU A 155 -5.04 15.66 19.97
N LEU A 156 -5.52 14.51 20.43
CA LEU A 156 -6.05 14.38 21.79
C LEU A 156 -4.95 14.48 22.86
N GLU A 157 -3.75 13.98 22.60
CA GLU A 157 -2.63 14.17 23.56
C GLU A 157 -2.32 15.67 23.80
N GLN A 158 -2.68 16.54 22.85
CA GLN A 158 -2.53 17.99 23.01
C GLN A 158 -3.74 18.65 23.69
N SER A 159 -4.96 18.15 23.45
CA SER A 159 -6.22 18.81 23.88
C SER A 159 -6.93 18.09 25.04
N TYR A 160 -6.88 16.76 25.06
CA TYR A 160 -7.50 15.91 26.08
C TYR A 160 -6.69 14.63 26.27
N PRO A 161 -5.51 14.70 26.94
CA PRO A 161 -4.61 13.56 27.08
C PRO A 161 -5.28 12.32 27.67
N GLY A 162 -5.11 11.17 27.00
CA GLY A 162 -5.63 9.88 27.45
C GLY A 162 -7.13 9.66 27.26
N ALA A 163 -7.87 10.56 26.61
CA ALA A 163 -9.32 10.41 26.39
C ALA A 163 -9.68 9.16 25.56
N ASN A 164 -8.78 8.71 24.69
CA ASN A 164 -8.93 7.47 23.91
C ASN A 164 -8.96 6.19 24.76
N ARG A 165 -8.51 6.24 26.02
CA ARG A 165 -8.43 5.08 26.94
C ARG A 165 -9.61 4.99 27.90
N TYR A 166 -10.59 5.88 27.80
CA TYR A 166 -11.71 5.89 28.75
C TYR A 166 -12.69 4.73 28.57
N PHE A 167 -12.71 4.09 27.42
CA PHE A 167 -13.71 3.07 27.09
C PHE A 167 -13.06 1.86 26.43
N ASP A 168 -13.23 0.68 27.03
CA ASP A 168 -12.80 -0.62 26.50
C ASP A 168 -13.94 -1.28 25.69
N SER A 169 -14.84 -0.47 25.14
CA SER A 169 -15.97 -0.97 24.38
C SER A 169 -15.53 -1.47 23.01
N PRO A 170 -16.03 -2.63 22.54
CA PRO A 170 -15.74 -3.11 21.20
C PRO A 170 -16.29 -2.15 20.15
N VAL A 171 -15.73 -2.25 18.94
CA VAL A 171 -16.24 -1.54 17.79
C VAL A 171 -17.67 -1.99 17.51
N ARG A 172 -18.59 -1.07 17.30
CA ARG A 172 -19.99 -1.35 16.97
C ARG A 172 -20.12 -1.96 15.57
N ALA A 173 -21.26 -2.58 15.29
CA ALA A 173 -21.56 -3.14 13.96
C ALA A 173 -21.53 -2.10 12.84
N ASP A 174 -21.78 -0.82 13.15
CA ASP A 174 -21.68 0.33 12.25
C ASP A 174 -20.25 0.90 12.12
N GLY A 175 -19.24 0.24 12.70
CA GLY A 175 -17.85 0.66 12.70
C GLY A 175 -17.48 1.72 13.74
N ARG A 176 -18.45 2.32 14.44
CA ARG A 176 -18.21 3.37 15.42
C ARG A 176 -17.57 2.88 16.71
N GLN A 177 -16.78 3.74 17.34
CA GLN A 177 -16.12 3.49 18.61
C GLN A 177 -16.56 4.52 19.64
N LYS A 178 -16.92 4.06 20.84
CA LYS A 178 -17.45 4.94 21.91
C LYS A 178 -16.51 6.08 22.29
N TRP A 179 -15.19 5.83 22.32
CA TRP A 179 -14.21 6.88 22.63
C TRP A 179 -14.13 7.95 21.53
N VAL A 180 -14.30 7.55 20.23
CA VAL A 180 -14.32 8.49 19.10
C VAL A 180 -15.55 9.38 19.16
N ASP A 181 -16.74 8.79 19.39
CA ASP A 181 -17.97 9.56 19.58
C ASP A 181 -17.91 10.47 20.81
N PHE A 182 -17.21 10.03 21.87
CA PHE A 182 -17.02 10.84 23.07
C PHE A 182 -16.19 12.09 22.78
N VAL A 183 -15.04 11.95 22.11
CA VAL A 183 -14.18 13.09 21.82
C VAL A 183 -14.71 13.99 20.70
N ASP A 184 -15.60 13.53 19.85
CA ASP A 184 -16.36 14.41 18.94
C ASP A 184 -17.19 15.46 19.71
N THR A 185 -17.77 15.05 20.83
CA THR A 185 -18.57 15.93 21.68
C THR A 185 -17.72 16.65 22.73
N PHE A 186 -16.79 15.94 23.37
CA PHE A 186 -15.92 16.44 24.45
C PHE A 186 -14.47 16.52 23.96
N TRP A 187 -14.25 17.30 22.94
CA TRP A 187 -13.00 17.40 22.17
C TRP A 187 -11.81 18.04 22.91
N HIS A 188 -12.04 18.62 24.09
CA HIS A 188 -11.02 19.24 24.94
C HIS A 188 -11.33 18.93 26.40
N VAL A 189 -10.31 18.79 27.23
CA VAL A 189 -10.47 18.46 28.65
C VAL A 189 -11.39 19.48 29.35
N ASP A 190 -11.32 20.76 29.01
CA ASP A 190 -12.19 21.81 29.57
C ASP A 190 -13.68 21.64 29.23
N CYS A 191 -14.01 20.85 28.22
CA CYS A 191 -15.42 20.51 27.96
C CYS A 191 -16.02 19.67 29.09
N VAL A 192 -15.20 19.03 29.88
CA VAL A 192 -15.56 18.21 31.04
C VAL A 192 -15.17 18.93 32.36
N ALA A 193 -13.90 19.29 32.52
CA ALA A 193 -13.33 19.76 33.78
C ALA A 193 -13.90 21.10 34.30
N ARG A 194 -14.30 22.01 33.39
CA ARG A 194 -14.85 23.32 33.78
C ARG A 194 -16.29 23.30 34.26
N SER A 195 -17.03 22.21 34.04
CA SER A 195 -18.40 22.07 34.57
C SER A 195 -18.38 21.52 35.99
N SER A 196 -19.47 21.76 36.75
CA SER A 196 -19.67 20.98 37.97
C SER A 196 -19.86 19.50 37.65
N GLU A 197 -19.55 18.62 38.60
CA GLU A 197 -19.73 17.17 38.47
C GLU A 197 -21.18 16.83 38.06
N HIS A 198 -22.15 17.35 38.79
CA HIS A 198 -23.57 17.15 38.50
C HIS A 198 -23.94 17.60 37.07
N ALA A 199 -23.49 18.79 36.64
CA ALA A 199 -23.76 19.26 35.29
C ALA A 199 -23.12 18.37 34.20
N PHE A 200 -21.92 17.84 34.44
CA PHE A 200 -21.29 16.91 33.53
C PHE A 200 -22.01 15.56 33.49
N VAL A 201 -22.39 14.99 34.65
CA VAL A 201 -23.16 13.74 34.74
C VAL A 201 -24.44 13.84 33.91
N GLU A 202 -25.19 14.92 34.01
CA GLU A 202 -26.41 15.11 33.22
C GLU A 202 -26.13 15.26 31.71
N ARG A 203 -25.05 15.96 31.33
CA ARG A 203 -24.63 16.07 29.94
C ARG A 203 -24.19 14.73 29.38
N TYR A 204 -23.46 13.94 30.17
CA TYR A 204 -23.02 12.61 29.78
C TYR A 204 -24.20 11.63 29.65
N ARG A 205 -25.21 11.73 30.55
CA ARG A 205 -26.45 10.97 30.45
C ARG A 205 -27.20 11.24 29.14
N LYS A 206 -27.35 12.52 28.78
CA LYS A 206 -27.97 12.95 27.53
C LYS A 206 -27.17 12.47 26.30
N TRP A 207 -25.83 12.54 26.39
CA TRP A 207 -24.94 12.06 25.35
C TRP A 207 -25.08 10.54 25.15
N CYS A 208 -25.05 9.75 26.21
CA CYS A 208 -25.28 8.31 26.14
C CYS A 208 -26.61 7.96 25.47
N LYS A 209 -27.70 8.64 25.88
CA LYS A 209 -29.02 8.44 25.28
C LYS A 209 -29.04 8.75 23.78
N ARG A 210 -28.40 9.85 23.37
CA ARG A 210 -28.32 10.27 21.94
C ARG A 210 -27.56 9.27 21.07
N HIS A 211 -26.47 8.70 21.59
CA HIS A 211 -25.61 7.79 20.86
C HIS A 211 -25.94 6.30 21.08
N GLY A 212 -26.97 5.97 21.86
CA GLY A 212 -27.38 4.60 22.14
C GLY A 212 -26.39 3.84 23.05
N TYR A 213 -25.66 4.54 23.92
CA TYR A 213 -24.78 3.93 24.90
C TYR A 213 -25.45 3.74 26.25
N ILE A 214 -25.04 2.67 26.97
CA ILE A 214 -25.46 2.46 28.35
C ILE A 214 -24.86 3.54 29.22
N PHE A 215 -25.71 4.23 29.98
CA PHE A 215 -25.29 5.23 30.96
C PHE A 215 -24.85 4.58 32.27
N SER A 216 -23.75 5.06 32.83
CA SER A 216 -23.28 4.77 34.18
C SER A 216 -22.90 6.07 34.85
N GLU A 217 -23.55 6.39 35.98
CA GLU A 217 -23.27 7.56 36.78
C GLU A 217 -21.86 7.51 37.38
N GLN A 218 -21.49 6.35 37.92
CA GLN A 218 -20.14 6.13 38.46
C GLN A 218 -19.05 6.39 37.40
N LYS A 219 -19.27 5.94 36.15
CA LYS A 219 -18.36 6.23 35.04
C LYS A 219 -18.30 7.72 34.71
N ALA A 220 -19.42 8.43 34.75
CA ALA A 220 -19.44 9.89 34.52
C ALA A 220 -18.66 10.65 35.60
N ILE A 221 -18.85 10.30 36.88
CA ILE A 221 -18.11 10.90 38.02
C ILE A 221 -16.59 10.63 37.85
N GLN A 222 -16.21 9.40 37.51
CA GLN A 222 -14.81 9.04 37.27
C GLN A 222 -14.19 9.86 36.11
N LEU A 223 -14.90 10.02 34.99
CA LEU A 223 -14.46 10.81 33.84
C LEU A 223 -14.27 12.28 34.21
N HIS A 224 -15.17 12.85 35.02
CA HIS A 224 -15.08 14.23 35.50
C HIS A 224 -13.86 14.40 36.42
N ALA A 225 -13.68 13.50 37.39
CA ALA A 225 -12.56 13.56 38.34
C ALA A 225 -11.20 13.41 37.60
N ASP A 226 -11.10 12.50 36.64
CA ASP A 226 -9.90 12.30 35.84
C ASP A 226 -9.60 13.54 34.96
N ALA A 227 -10.62 14.12 34.31
CA ALA A 227 -10.47 15.30 33.49
C ALA A 227 -9.89 16.52 34.26
N ARG A 228 -10.24 16.64 35.54
CA ARG A 228 -9.69 17.73 36.40
C ARG A 228 -8.23 17.57 36.76
N GLN A 229 -7.66 16.39 36.54
CA GLN A 229 -6.24 16.10 36.78
C GLN A 229 -5.40 16.20 35.48
N LYS A 230 -6.02 16.42 34.32
CA LYS A 230 -5.31 16.50 33.04
C LYS A 230 -4.91 17.93 32.70
N PHE A 231 -3.74 18.05 32.08
CA PHE A 231 -3.17 19.31 31.62
C PHE A 231 -3.07 19.30 30.09
N PRO A 232 -3.91 20.07 29.36
CA PRO A 232 -3.81 20.16 27.92
C PRO A 232 -2.60 21.03 27.53
N LEU A 233 -1.94 20.70 26.42
CA LEU A 233 -0.85 21.49 25.85
C LEU A 233 -1.37 22.73 25.10
N VAL A 234 -2.56 22.64 24.53
CA VAL A 234 -3.19 23.73 23.78
C VAL A 234 -4.41 24.25 24.51
N PRO A 235 -4.72 25.57 24.40
CA PRO A 235 -5.93 26.14 25.01
C PRO A 235 -7.17 25.66 24.25
N ARG A 236 -8.29 25.64 24.92
CA ARG A 236 -9.61 25.45 24.31
C ARG A 236 -9.90 26.55 23.30
N SER A 237 -9.97 26.21 22.01
CA SER A 237 -10.19 27.15 20.90
C SER A 237 -11.07 26.53 19.80
N ASP A 238 -11.64 27.37 18.94
CA ASP A 238 -12.39 26.86 17.77
C ASP A 238 -11.51 26.09 16.80
N THR A 239 -10.24 26.47 16.65
CA THR A 239 -9.26 25.72 15.85
C THR A 239 -9.05 24.31 16.40
N CYS A 240 -8.83 24.18 17.72
CA CYS A 240 -8.68 22.87 18.36
C CYS A 240 -9.93 22.01 18.15
N LYS A 241 -11.13 22.60 18.31
CA LYS A 241 -12.40 21.92 18.05
C LYS A 241 -12.50 21.43 16.60
N LEU A 242 -12.16 22.29 15.65
CA LEU A 242 -12.20 21.96 14.22
C LEU A 242 -11.28 20.79 13.90
N LEU A 243 -10.03 20.83 14.36
CA LEU A 243 -9.04 19.78 14.10
C LEU A 243 -9.47 18.42 14.65
N VAL A 244 -9.94 18.36 15.90
CA VAL A 244 -10.39 17.10 16.50
C VAL A 244 -11.62 16.54 15.78
N ARG A 245 -12.62 17.40 15.49
CA ARG A 245 -13.84 16.96 14.80
C ARG A 245 -13.60 16.53 13.36
N GLU A 246 -12.70 17.20 12.66
CA GLU A 246 -12.29 16.78 11.32
C GLU A 246 -11.59 15.41 11.35
N ALA A 247 -10.68 15.19 12.29
CA ALA A 247 -10.04 13.88 12.44
C ALA A 247 -11.04 12.77 12.81
N VAL A 248 -12.04 13.07 13.64
CA VAL A 248 -13.17 12.16 13.95
C VAL A 248 -13.97 11.85 12.68
N SER A 249 -14.30 12.89 11.90
CA SER A 249 -15.06 12.73 10.65
C SER A 249 -14.30 11.81 9.66
N GLN A 250 -13.00 12.05 9.46
CA GLN A 250 -12.15 11.23 8.60
C GLN A 250 -12.07 9.78 9.07
N LEU A 251 -11.93 9.55 10.39
CA LEU A 251 -11.88 8.20 10.94
C LEU A 251 -13.21 7.45 10.80
N ASN A 252 -14.33 8.14 10.92
CA ASN A 252 -15.67 7.55 10.76
C ASN A 252 -16.07 7.33 9.29
N ALA A 253 -15.35 7.91 8.32
CA ALA A 253 -15.61 7.75 6.89
C ALA A 253 -14.99 6.49 6.28
N ILE A 254 -14.17 5.72 7.03
CA ILE A 254 -13.46 4.53 6.58
C ILE A 254 -13.92 3.29 7.34
#